data_e025420bd69e700e21f4062a765c1457
#
_entry.id   e025420bd69e700e21f4062a765c1457
#
_cell.length_a   1.000
_cell.length_b   1.000
_cell.length_c   1.000
_cell.angle_alpha   90.00
_cell.angle_beta   90.00
_cell.angle_gamma   90.00
#
_symmetry.space_group_name_H-M   'P 1'
#
loop_
_entity.id
_entity.type
_entity.pdbx_description
1 polymer ?
#
loop_
_entity_poly.entity_id
_entity_poly.type
_entity_poly.pdbx_seq_one_letter_code
_entity_poly.pdbx_strand_id
1 'polypeptide(L)'
;QLSLGIWLGTVVFFTGVIGPGVFTWFEKLCVTENPPYWLPTPEAFKANTPAGFPNPLLKEQASRLAGVVVSPAFPIYFSIQVICGFIALIILWGNQRRNPAGTLGKTMLACIGVGLLLAIAGWAWEPKVEKDRIERARLTDQVLLQKAYNQDLVKSALQARKDFTNSHLVSLGLNMTSALGMLVGIILFAIVSAKRNVEPAQAPLEN
;
A
#
# COMPACT_ATOMS: atom_id res chain seq x y z
N GLN A 1 -3.06 11.70 19.30
CA GLN A 1 -1.69 11.67 18.72
C GLN A 1 -1.24 10.25 18.43
N LEU A 2 -1.33 9.33 19.41
CA LEU A 2 -0.84 7.95 19.26
C LEU A 2 -1.43 7.23 18.05
N SER A 3 -2.76 7.27 17.85
CA SER A 3 -3.41 6.59 16.71
C SER A 3 -2.96 7.13 15.34
N LEU A 4 -2.78 8.45 15.22
CA LEU A 4 -2.24 9.08 14.02
C LEU A 4 -0.78 8.69 13.78
N GLY A 5 0.03 8.61 14.84
CA GLY A 5 1.41 8.17 14.79
C GLY A 5 1.53 6.70 14.37
N ILE A 6 0.69 5.81 14.91
CA ILE A 6 0.62 4.40 14.51
C ILE A 6 0.20 4.28 13.05
N TRP A 7 -0.82 5.02 12.61
CA TRP A 7 -1.26 5.01 11.21
C TRP A 7 -0.12 5.42 10.28
N LEU A 8 0.51 6.59 10.52
CA LEU A 8 1.62 7.07 9.70
C LEU A 8 2.80 6.11 9.70
N GLY A 9 3.20 5.63 10.89
CA GLY A 9 4.29 4.67 11.03
C GLY A 9 4.04 3.39 10.24
N THR A 10 2.81 2.86 10.30
CA THR A 10 2.41 1.67 9.56
C THR A 10 2.50 1.91 8.04
N VAL A 11 2.02 3.07 7.54
CA VAL A 11 2.09 3.40 6.11
C VAL A 11 3.54 3.54 5.65
N VAL A 12 4.35 4.31 6.36
CA VAL A 12 5.76 4.54 6.01
C VAL A 12 6.56 3.23 6.04
N PHE A 13 6.38 2.44 7.09
CA PHE A 13 7.09 1.17 7.25
C PHE A 13 6.69 0.15 6.18
N PHE A 14 5.39 -0.04 5.95
CA PHE A 14 4.92 -1.01 4.97
C PHE A 14 5.28 -0.61 3.55
N THR A 15 5.03 0.65 3.18
CA THR A 15 5.23 1.12 1.79
C THR A 15 6.69 1.45 1.49
N GLY A 16 7.43 1.99 2.46
CA GLY A 16 8.82 2.43 2.26
C GLY A 16 9.86 1.36 2.57
N VAL A 17 9.55 0.41 3.46
CA VAL A 17 10.53 -0.60 3.92
C VAL A 17 10.13 -2.01 3.48
N ILE A 18 8.95 -2.50 3.90
CA ILE A 18 8.55 -3.90 3.66
C ILE A 18 8.34 -4.16 2.16
N GLY A 19 7.54 -3.32 1.48
CA GLY A 19 7.27 -3.51 0.05
C GLY A 19 8.56 -3.58 -0.77
N PRO A 20 9.32 -2.49 -0.91
CA PRO A 20 10.55 -2.49 -1.70
C PRO A 20 11.58 -3.50 -1.20
N GLY A 21 11.71 -3.69 0.12
CA GLY A 21 12.66 -4.62 0.73
C GLY A 21 12.43 -6.06 0.29
N VAL A 22 11.20 -6.56 0.41
CA VAL A 22 10.86 -7.94 0.05
C VAL A 22 11.10 -8.19 -1.45
N PHE A 23 10.69 -7.27 -2.34
CA PHE A 23 10.92 -7.41 -3.78
C PHE A 23 12.42 -7.41 -4.12
N THR A 24 13.19 -6.51 -3.53
CA THR A 24 14.65 -6.45 -3.74
C THR A 24 15.35 -7.71 -3.24
N TRP A 25 14.94 -8.26 -2.10
CA TRP A 25 15.51 -9.50 -1.56
C TRP A 25 15.23 -10.70 -2.46
N PHE A 26 13.99 -10.90 -2.89
CA PHE A 26 13.66 -12.00 -3.79
C PHE A 26 14.33 -11.84 -5.16
N GLU A 27 14.47 -10.62 -5.69
CA GLU A 27 15.21 -10.39 -6.92
C GLU A 27 16.68 -10.82 -6.76
N LYS A 28 17.35 -10.42 -5.67
CA LYS A 28 18.71 -10.86 -5.38
C LYS A 28 18.85 -12.37 -5.23
N LEU A 29 17.87 -13.05 -4.62
CA LEU A 29 17.90 -14.49 -4.42
C LEU A 29 17.63 -15.29 -5.70
N CYS A 30 16.72 -14.81 -6.56
CA CYS A 30 16.33 -15.53 -7.78
C CYS A 30 17.22 -15.24 -8.98
N VAL A 31 17.80 -14.04 -9.09
CA VAL A 31 18.57 -13.60 -10.27
C VAL A 31 20.09 -13.82 -10.09
N THR A 32 20.52 -14.51 -9.06
CA THR A 32 21.92 -14.86 -8.83
C THR A 32 22.35 -16.06 -9.69
N GLU A 33 23.64 -16.14 -10.04
CA GLU A 33 24.23 -17.31 -10.70
C GLU A 33 24.15 -18.59 -9.87
N ASN A 34 24.22 -18.45 -8.53
CA ASN A 34 24.17 -19.56 -7.58
C ASN A 34 22.99 -19.34 -6.59
N PRO A 35 21.74 -19.66 -6.99
CA PRO A 35 20.60 -19.53 -6.09
C PRO A 35 20.75 -20.49 -4.89
N PRO A 36 20.26 -20.14 -3.70
CA PRO A 36 20.29 -21.01 -2.54
C PRO A 36 19.60 -22.36 -2.84
N TYR A 37 20.18 -23.46 -2.38
CA TYR A 37 19.64 -24.82 -2.63
C TYR A 37 18.18 -25.00 -2.14
N TRP A 38 17.78 -24.23 -1.12
CA TRP A 38 16.42 -24.26 -0.54
C TRP A 38 15.42 -23.41 -1.35
N LEU A 39 15.88 -22.66 -2.35
CA LEU A 39 15.04 -21.90 -3.28
C LEU A 39 15.35 -22.36 -4.71
N PRO A 40 14.92 -23.57 -5.10
CA PRO A 40 15.19 -24.10 -6.43
C PRO A 40 14.45 -23.28 -7.50
N THR A 41 15.16 -22.99 -8.58
CA THR A 41 14.56 -22.34 -9.76
C THR A 41 13.90 -23.41 -10.63
N PRO A 42 12.57 -23.39 -10.82
CA PRO A 42 11.90 -24.29 -11.73
C PRO A 42 12.43 -24.15 -13.16
N GLU A 43 12.57 -25.25 -13.89
CA GLU A 43 13.11 -25.27 -15.25
C GLU A 43 12.36 -24.34 -16.21
N ALA A 44 11.05 -24.18 -16.03
CA ALA A 44 10.23 -23.26 -16.84
C ALA A 44 10.71 -21.80 -16.78
N PHE A 45 11.34 -21.38 -15.68
CA PHE A 45 11.90 -20.03 -15.52
C PHE A 45 13.34 -19.89 -16.02
N LYS A 46 13.98 -21.01 -16.36
CA LYS A 46 15.31 -21.04 -17.00
C LYS A 46 15.23 -21.04 -18.52
N ALA A 47 14.04 -21.28 -19.08
CA ALA A 47 13.81 -21.32 -20.51
C ALA A 47 13.95 -19.92 -21.17
N ASN A 48 14.02 -19.90 -22.50
CA ASN A 48 14.00 -18.65 -23.24
C ASN A 48 12.72 -17.87 -22.99
N THR A 49 12.87 -16.57 -22.73
CA THR A 49 11.76 -15.68 -22.45
C THR A 49 10.83 -15.56 -23.66
N PRO A 50 9.54 -15.86 -23.55
CA PRO A 50 8.58 -15.62 -24.63
C PRO A 50 8.52 -14.14 -25.01
N ALA A 51 8.26 -13.84 -26.28
CA ALA A 51 8.17 -12.48 -26.78
C ALA A 51 7.16 -11.65 -25.97
N GLY A 52 7.57 -10.46 -25.51
CA GLY A 52 6.76 -9.55 -24.71
C GLY A 52 6.73 -9.84 -23.20
N PHE A 53 7.35 -10.91 -22.72
CA PHE A 53 7.49 -11.16 -21.29
C PHE A 53 8.70 -10.41 -20.72
N PRO A 54 8.68 -10.09 -19.40
CA PRO A 54 9.85 -9.49 -18.76
C PRO A 54 11.06 -10.43 -18.83
N ASN A 55 12.20 -9.87 -19.14
CA ASN A 55 13.46 -10.59 -19.23
C ASN A 55 14.42 -10.09 -18.13
N PRO A 56 15.06 -10.94 -17.34
CA PRO A 56 14.94 -12.41 -17.37
C PRO A 56 13.65 -12.91 -16.66
N LEU A 57 13.19 -14.13 -16.99
CA LEU A 57 12.06 -14.80 -16.33
C LEU A 57 12.28 -14.99 -14.82
N LEU A 58 13.51 -15.03 -14.37
CA LEU A 58 13.88 -15.09 -12.96
C LEU A 58 13.35 -13.88 -12.17
N LYS A 59 13.23 -12.70 -12.80
CA LYS A 59 12.56 -11.54 -12.18
C LYS A 59 11.06 -11.76 -11.99
N GLU A 60 10.44 -12.50 -12.90
CA GLU A 60 9.04 -12.89 -12.73
C GLU A 60 8.85 -13.84 -11.56
N GLN A 61 9.74 -14.83 -11.40
CA GLN A 61 9.73 -15.72 -10.24
C GLN A 61 9.92 -14.92 -8.93
N ALA A 62 10.90 -14.04 -8.88
CA ALA A 62 11.16 -13.17 -7.75
C ALA A 62 9.93 -12.32 -7.36
N SER A 63 9.31 -11.69 -8.35
CA SER A 63 8.09 -10.89 -8.15
C SER A 63 6.91 -11.71 -7.64
N ARG A 64 6.76 -12.98 -8.07
CA ARG A 64 5.72 -13.89 -7.58
C ARG A 64 5.95 -14.28 -6.13
N LEU A 65 7.17 -14.66 -5.77
CA LEU A 65 7.52 -15.01 -4.39
C LEU A 65 7.31 -13.83 -3.46
N ALA A 66 7.79 -12.65 -3.84
CA ALA A 66 7.55 -11.42 -3.09
C ALA A 66 6.04 -11.15 -2.90
N GLY A 67 5.25 -11.26 -3.96
CA GLY A 67 3.79 -11.09 -3.90
C GLY A 67 3.10 -12.08 -2.97
N VAL A 68 3.48 -13.35 -2.99
CA VAL A 68 2.92 -14.38 -2.09
C VAL A 68 3.24 -14.06 -0.64
N VAL A 69 4.46 -13.62 -0.34
CA VAL A 69 4.89 -13.29 1.04
C VAL A 69 4.21 -12.02 1.56
N VAL A 70 4.03 -11.01 0.72
CA VAL A 70 3.48 -9.71 1.15
C VAL A 70 1.94 -9.71 1.19
N SER A 71 1.27 -10.48 0.32
CA SER A 71 -0.20 -10.46 0.20
C SER A 71 -0.95 -10.69 1.52
N PRO A 72 -0.57 -11.64 2.40
CA PRO A 72 -1.28 -11.83 3.68
C PRO A 72 -1.18 -10.65 4.63
N ALA A 73 -0.21 -9.76 4.43
CA ALA A 73 -0.03 -8.59 5.28
C ALA A 73 -0.99 -7.44 4.92
N PHE A 74 -1.51 -7.37 3.69
CA PHE A 74 -2.40 -6.29 3.26
C PHE A 74 -3.69 -6.16 4.07
N PRO A 75 -4.46 -7.24 4.36
CA PRO A 75 -5.65 -7.13 5.20
C PRO A 75 -5.34 -6.56 6.59
N ILE A 76 -4.24 -6.98 7.21
CA ILE A 76 -3.80 -6.50 8.52
C ILE A 76 -3.40 -5.02 8.42
N TYR A 77 -2.62 -4.67 7.41
CA TYR A 77 -2.19 -3.31 7.13
C TYR A 77 -3.36 -2.33 6.99
N PHE A 78 -4.34 -2.65 6.15
CA PHE A 78 -5.52 -1.80 5.98
C PHE A 78 -6.41 -1.76 7.23
N SER A 79 -6.54 -2.88 7.96
CA SER A 79 -7.29 -2.92 9.21
C SER A 79 -6.71 -1.96 10.25
N ILE A 80 -5.39 -1.93 10.41
CA ILE A 80 -4.71 -1.00 11.32
C ILE A 80 -5.01 0.45 10.92
N GLN A 81 -4.91 0.79 9.64
CA GLN A 81 -5.19 2.13 9.14
C GLN A 81 -6.63 2.57 9.44
N VAL A 82 -7.59 1.69 9.13
CA VAL A 82 -9.02 1.97 9.33
C VAL A 82 -9.35 2.15 10.81
N ILE A 83 -8.87 1.26 11.67
CA ILE A 83 -9.09 1.36 13.13
C ILE A 83 -8.46 2.64 13.68
N CYS A 84 -7.21 2.93 13.34
CA CYS A 84 -6.52 4.14 13.81
C CYS A 84 -7.20 5.40 13.29
N GLY A 85 -7.68 5.40 12.04
CA GLY A 85 -8.40 6.50 11.43
C GLY A 85 -9.74 6.80 12.13
N PHE A 86 -10.52 5.76 12.43
CA PHE A 86 -11.77 5.92 13.20
C PHE A 86 -11.52 6.46 14.60
N ILE A 87 -10.57 5.91 15.33
CA ILE A 87 -10.20 6.38 16.66
C ILE A 87 -9.79 7.86 16.62
N ALA A 88 -8.91 8.22 15.67
CA ALA A 88 -8.47 9.59 15.48
C ALA A 88 -9.64 10.54 15.19
N LEU A 89 -10.52 10.16 14.26
CA LEU A 89 -11.65 10.98 13.84
C LEU A 89 -12.64 11.22 14.99
N ILE A 90 -12.98 10.17 15.76
CA ILE A 90 -13.88 10.27 16.91
C ILE A 90 -13.30 11.21 17.98
N ILE A 91 -12.03 11.02 18.34
CA ILE A 91 -11.38 11.85 19.37
C ILE A 91 -11.30 13.32 18.92
N LEU A 92 -10.87 13.55 17.67
CA LEU A 92 -10.72 14.91 17.15
C LEU A 92 -12.06 15.60 16.96
N TRP A 93 -13.10 14.89 16.55
CA TRP A 93 -14.46 15.42 16.46
C TRP A 93 -15.02 15.80 17.82
N GLY A 94 -14.89 14.92 18.83
CA GLY A 94 -15.27 15.23 20.21
C GLY A 94 -14.53 16.45 20.77
N ASN A 95 -13.23 16.54 20.51
CA ASN A 95 -12.42 17.67 20.93
C ASN A 95 -12.80 18.97 20.20
N GLN A 96 -13.11 18.92 18.91
CA GLN A 96 -13.57 20.07 18.13
C GLN A 96 -14.96 20.58 18.58
N ARG A 97 -15.84 19.69 19.09
CA ARG A 97 -17.13 20.10 19.67
C ARG A 97 -16.96 20.84 20.99
N ARG A 98 -16.02 20.41 21.83
CA ARG A 98 -15.76 21.02 23.15
C ARG A 98 -14.98 22.33 23.04
N ASN A 99 -13.98 22.34 22.16
CA ASN A 99 -13.04 23.44 21.98
C ASN A 99 -12.88 23.73 20.47
N PRO A 100 -13.77 24.50 19.85
CA PRO A 100 -13.72 24.73 18.41
C PRO A 100 -12.47 25.51 18.00
N ALA A 101 -11.72 24.95 17.06
CA ALA A 101 -10.55 25.58 16.46
C ALA A 101 -10.89 26.28 15.12
N GLY A 102 -12.13 26.72 14.94
CA GLY A 102 -12.60 27.42 13.76
C GLY A 102 -12.42 26.61 12.47
N THR A 103 -12.06 27.33 11.39
CA THR A 103 -11.85 26.73 10.06
C THR A 103 -10.73 25.71 10.06
N LEU A 104 -9.62 25.99 10.77
CA LEU A 104 -8.46 25.10 10.83
C LEU A 104 -8.82 23.72 11.39
N GLY A 105 -9.63 23.66 12.47
CA GLY A 105 -10.10 22.40 13.04
C GLY A 105 -11.04 21.63 12.10
N LYS A 106 -11.89 22.32 11.33
CA LYS A 106 -12.74 21.69 10.33
C LYS A 106 -11.91 21.11 9.19
N THR A 107 -10.92 21.85 8.68
CA THR A 107 -10.00 21.38 7.64
C THR A 107 -9.21 20.14 8.09
N MET A 108 -8.70 20.14 9.31
CA MET A 108 -8.03 18.98 9.90
C MET A 108 -8.92 17.74 9.92
N LEU A 109 -10.17 17.86 10.40
CA LEU A 109 -11.13 16.76 10.40
C LEU A 109 -11.45 16.28 9.00
N ALA A 110 -11.61 17.20 8.03
CA ALA A 110 -11.85 16.85 6.64
C ALA A 110 -10.68 16.06 6.04
N CYS A 111 -9.43 16.49 6.24
CA CYS A 111 -8.24 15.79 5.75
C CYS A 111 -8.13 14.36 6.31
N ILE A 112 -8.36 14.19 7.62
CA ILE A 112 -8.32 12.87 8.27
C ILE A 112 -9.50 12.01 7.80
N GLY A 113 -10.68 12.58 7.65
CA GLY A 113 -11.88 11.89 7.14
C GLY A 113 -11.68 11.41 5.69
N VAL A 114 -11.15 12.25 4.81
CA VAL A 114 -10.81 11.87 3.43
C VAL A 114 -9.74 10.79 3.41
N GLY A 115 -8.68 10.92 4.22
CA GLY A 115 -7.66 9.89 4.36
C GLY A 115 -8.23 8.54 4.77
N LEU A 116 -9.15 8.52 5.75
CA LEU A 116 -9.84 7.31 6.20
C LEU A 116 -10.72 6.71 5.09
N LEU A 117 -11.48 7.52 4.37
CA LEU A 117 -12.32 7.04 3.25
C LEU A 117 -11.47 6.41 2.15
N LEU A 118 -10.31 7.00 1.83
CA LEU A 118 -9.37 6.44 0.86
C LEU A 118 -8.72 5.14 1.35
N ALA A 119 -8.42 5.02 2.65
CA ALA A 119 -7.93 3.77 3.23
C ALA A 119 -8.99 2.65 3.14
N ILE A 120 -10.27 2.97 3.42
CA ILE A 120 -11.39 2.03 3.26
C ILE A 120 -11.56 1.64 1.79
N ALA A 121 -11.48 2.60 0.86
CA ALA A 121 -11.55 2.33 -0.57
C ALA A 121 -10.40 1.42 -1.04
N GLY A 122 -9.17 1.66 -0.55
CA GLY A 122 -8.02 0.80 -0.80
C GLY A 122 -8.24 -0.62 -0.30
N TRP A 123 -8.76 -0.77 0.91
CA TRP A 123 -9.10 -2.08 1.48
C TRP A 123 -10.17 -2.81 0.66
N ALA A 124 -11.24 -2.11 0.26
CA ALA A 124 -12.28 -2.67 -0.59
C ALA A 124 -11.79 -3.04 -2.01
N TRP A 125 -10.72 -2.40 -2.49
CA TRP A 125 -10.10 -2.66 -3.79
C TRP A 125 -9.15 -3.86 -3.78
N GLU A 126 -8.60 -4.24 -2.62
CA GLU A 126 -7.59 -5.30 -2.47
C GLU A 126 -8.01 -6.67 -3.05
N PRO A 127 -9.27 -7.15 -2.88
CA PRO A 127 -9.70 -8.40 -3.50
C PRO A 127 -9.57 -8.42 -5.03
N LYS A 128 -9.74 -7.25 -5.69
CA LYS A 128 -9.52 -7.15 -7.14
C LYS A 128 -8.05 -7.26 -7.50
N VAL A 129 -7.17 -6.59 -6.76
CA VAL A 129 -5.71 -6.68 -6.98
C VAL A 129 -5.25 -8.13 -6.81
N GLU A 130 -5.72 -8.82 -5.78
CA GLU A 130 -5.41 -10.22 -5.51
C GLU A 130 -5.89 -11.15 -6.65
N LYS A 131 -7.14 -10.96 -7.12
CA LYS A 131 -7.69 -11.69 -8.25
C LYS A 131 -6.84 -11.50 -9.51
N ASP A 132 -6.49 -10.26 -9.84
CA ASP A 132 -5.70 -9.93 -11.03
C ASP A 132 -4.27 -10.52 -10.90
N ARG A 133 -3.70 -10.54 -9.70
CA ARG A 133 -2.41 -11.17 -9.39
C ARG A 133 -2.43 -12.68 -9.66
N ILE A 134 -3.46 -13.36 -9.16
CA ILE A 134 -3.64 -14.81 -9.35
C ILE A 134 -3.83 -15.13 -10.83
N GLU A 135 -4.66 -14.38 -11.55
CA GLU A 135 -4.91 -14.58 -12.96
C GLU A 135 -3.66 -14.34 -13.82
N ARG A 136 -2.90 -13.28 -13.52
CA ARG A 136 -1.58 -13.05 -14.12
C ARG A 136 -0.65 -14.25 -13.93
N ALA A 137 -0.58 -14.79 -12.72
CA ALA A 137 0.28 -15.94 -12.42
C ALA A 137 -0.19 -17.18 -13.19
N ARG A 138 -1.50 -17.48 -13.15
CA ARG A 138 -2.11 -18.64 -13.83
C ARG A 138 -1.85 -18.64 -15.32
N LEU A 139 -2.11 -17.52 -16.01
CA LEU A 139 -1.91 -17.41 -17.45
C LEU A 139 -0.43 -17.44 -17.83
N THR A 140 0.45 -16.85 -17.02
CA THR A 140 1.89 -16.96 -17.22
C THR A 140 2.36 -18.41 -17.11
N ASP A 141 1.88 -19.16 -16.13
CA ASP A 141 2.22 -20.59 -15.98
C ASP A 141 1.76 -21.41 -17.19
N GLN A 142 0.57 -21.14 -17.69
CA GLN A 142 0.09 -21.81 -18.92
C GLN A 142 0.98 -21.52 -20.11
N VAL A 143 1.49 -20.29 -20.27
CA VAL A 143 2.45 -19.95 -21.33
C VAL A 143 3.77 -20.68 -21.15
N LEU A 144 4.31 -20.74 -19.92
CA LEU A 144 5.61 -21.34 -19.63
C LEU A 144 5.60 -22.88 -19.72
N LEU A 145 4.45 -23.51 -19.44
CA LEU A 145 4.31 -24.98 -19.43
C LEU A 145 3.82 -25.55 -20.77
N GLN A 146 3.42 -24.71 -21.73
CA GLN A 146 2.95 -25.21 -23.03
C GLN A 146 4.10 -25.80 -23.86
N LYS A 147 3.80 -26.90 -24.55
CA LYS A 147 4.77 -27.57 -25.45
C LYS A 147 4.90 -26.90 -26.81
N ALA A 148 3.85 -26.20 -27.25
CA ALA A 148 3.81 -25.51 -28.54
C ALA A 148 3.42 -24.04 -28.32
N TYR A 149 4.03 -23.14 -29.10
CA TYR A 149 3.74 -21.72 -29.05
C TYR A 149 2.27 -21.42 -29.41
N ASN A 150 1.56 -20.73 -28.49
CA ASN A 150 0.18 -20.29 -28.70
C ASN A 150 0.09 -18.77 -28.52
N GLN A 151 -0.05 -18.06 -29.63
CA GLN A 151 -0.06 -16.60 -29.66
C GLN A 151 -1.23 -15.99 -28.85
N ASP A 152 -2.41 -16.62 -28.86
CA ASP A 152 -3.58 -16.09 -28.15
C ASP A 152 -3.43 -16.25 -26.65
N LEU A 153 -2.81 -17.34 -26.19
CA LEU A 153 -2.47 -17.52 -24.80
C LEU A 153 -1.42 -16.49 -24.32
N VAL A 154 -0.41 -16.22 -25.14
CA VAL A 154 0.58 -15.15 -24.84
C VAL A 154 -0.09 -13.78 -24.74
N LYS A 155 -0.98 -13.43 -25.68
CA LYS A 155 -1.75 -12.18 -25.63
C LYS A 155 -2.59 -12.08 -24.34
N SER A 156 -3.27 -13.16 -23.97
CA SER A 156 -4.08 -13.21 -22.75
C SER A 156 -3.24 -13.02 -21.51
N ALA A 157 -2.07 -13.63 -21.42
CA ALA A 157 -1.13 -13.47 -20.32
C ALA A 157 -0.57 -12.05 -20.23
N LEU A 158 -0.28 -11.41 -21.36
CA LEU A 158 0.16 -10.00 -21.39
C LEU A 158 -0.96 -9.05 -20.99
N GLN A 159 -2.22 -9.32 -21.37
CA GLN A 159 -3.37 -8.53 -20.94
C GLN A 159 -3.58 -8.65 -19.43
N ALA A 160 -3.57 -9.86 -18.87
CA ALA A 160 -3.68 -10.07 -17.43
C ALA A 160 -2.57 -9.36 -16.63
N ARG A 161 -1.36 -9.30 -17.19
CA ARG A 161 -0.25 -8.53 -16.62
C ARG A 161 -0.54 -7.03 -16.59
N LYS A 162 -1.10 -6.48 -17.64
CA LYS A 162 -1.52 -5.08 -17.74
C LYS A 162 -2.65 -4.78 -16.74
N ASP A 163 -3.64 -5.67 -16.63
CA ASP A 163 -4.78 -5.52 -15.72
C ASP A 163 -4.31 -5.52 -14.26
N PHE A 164 -3.41 -6.45 -13.89
CA PHE A 164 -2.77 -6.44 -12.57
C PHE A 164 -2.00 -5.14 -12.31
N THR A 165 -1.20 -4.67 -13.27
CA THR A 165 -0.44 -3.43 -13.12
C THR A 165 -1.38 -2.24 -12.87
N ASN A 166 -2.47 -2.14 -13.63
CA ASN A 166 -3.44 -1.07 -13.48
C ASN A 166 -4.16 -1.13 -12.11
N SER A 167 -4.64 -2.30 -11.69
CA SER A 167 -5.31 -2.46 -10.40
C SER A 167 -4.35 -2.19 -9.22
N HIS A 168 -3.09 -2.59 -9.33
CA HIS A 168 -2.06 -2.30 -8.34
C HIS A 168 -1.73 -0.80 -8.26
N LEU A 169 -1.62 -0.10 -9.39
CA LEU A 169 -1.39 1.34 -9.43
C LEU A 169 -2.56 2.12 -8.79
N VAL A 170 -3.80 1.68 -9.00
CA VAL A 170 -4.97 2.26 -8.32
C VAL A 170 -4.85 2.08 -6.80
N SER A 171 -4.56 0.86 -6.34
CA SER A 171 -4.35 0.58 -4.91
C SER A 171 -3.24 1.45 -4.30
N LEU A 172 -2.11 1.56 -4.99
CA LEU A 172 -0.98 2.40 -4.58
C LEU A 172 -1.38 3.88 -4.51
N GLY A 173 -2.11 4.39 -5.52
CA GLY A 173 -2.61 5.76 -5.56
C GLY A 173 -3.54 6.08 -4.40
N LEU A 174 -4.50 5.20 -4.09
CA LEU A 174 -5.40 5.33 -2.94
C LEU A 174 -4.61 5.38 -1.63
N ASN A 175 -3.63 4.49 -1.46
CA ASN A 175 -2.81 4.42 -0.27
C ASN A 175 -1.94 5.68 -0.10
N MET A 176 -1.28 6.16 -1.16
CA MET A 176 -0.45 7.36 -1.11
C MET A 176 -1.27 8.61 -0.81
N THR A 177 -2.44 8.76 -1.44
CA THR A 177 -3.32 9.90 -1.19
C THR A 177 -3.91 9.86 0.22
N SER A 178 -4.25 8.68 0.73
CA SER A 178 -4.64 8.48 2.15
C SER A 178 -3.53 8.93 3.11
N ALA A 179 -2.29 8.49 2.87
CA ALA A 179 -1.12 8.87 3.66
C ALA A 179 -0.88 10.39 3.66
N LEU A 180 -1.02 11.04 2.49
CA LEU A 180 -0.87 12.47 2.37
C LEU A 180 -1.97 13.23 3.14
N GLY A 181 -3.22 12.82 3.03
CA GLY A 181 -4.34 13.40 3.79
C GLY A 181 -4.11 13.31 5.30
N MET A 182 -3.64 12.15 5.76
CA MET A 182 -3.28 11.97 7.17
C MET A 182 -2.09 12.83 7.60
N LEU A 183 -1.03 12.93 6.80
CA LEU A 183 0.14 13.76 7.11
C LEU A 183 -0.26 15.24 7.25
N VAL A 184 -1.07 15.74 6.33
CA VAL A 184 -1.64 17.09 6.41
C VAL A 184 -2.47 17.24 7.68
N GLY A 185 -3.31 16.25 8.01
CA GLY A 185 -4.09 16.23 9.26
C GLY A 185 -3.22 16.31 10.51
N ILE A 186 -2.09 15.60 10.56
CA ILE A 186 -1.12 15.65 11.67
C ILE A 186 -0.50 17.05 11.81
N ILE A 187 -0.07 17.65 10.70
CA ILE A 187 0.50 18.99 10.68
C ILE A 187 -0.51 20.01 11.21
N LEU A 188 -1.75 19.98 10.71
CA LEU A 188 -2.82 20.85 11.16
C LEU A 188 -3.13 20.64 12.64
N PHE A 189 -3.11 19.40 13.11
CA PHE A 189 -3.28 19.08 14.54
C PHE A 189 -2.18 19.72 15.38
N ALA A 190 -0.93 19.65 14.98
CA ALA A 190 0.19 20.28 15.68
C ALA A 190 0.02 21.80 15.76
N ILE A 191 -0.38 22.44 14.65
CA ILE A 191 -0.64 23.89 14.61
C ILE A 191 -1.79 24.30 15.55
N VAL A 192 -2.90 23.55 15.54
CA VAL A 192 -4.06 23.81 16.44
C VAL A 192 -3.66 23.66 17.91
N SER A 193 -2.88 22.62 18.21
CA SER A 193 -2.41 22.36 19.58
C SER A 193 -1.46 23.45 20.07
N ALA A 194 -0.54 23.92 19.23
CA ALA A 194 0.38 25.01 19.56
C ALA A 194 -0.37 26.31 19.86
N LYS A 195 -1.35 26.69 19.03
CA LYS A 195 -2.16 27.91 19.28
C LYS A 195 -2.91 27.86 20.61
N ARG A 196 -3.49 26.71 20.96
CA ARG A 196 -4.22 26.54 22.24
C ARG A 196 -3.34 26.68 23.47
N ASN A 197 -2.06 26.33 23.39
CA ASN A 197 -1.12 26.44 24.51
C ASN A 197 -0.64 27.89 24.74
N VAL A 198 -0.74 28.74 23.72
CA VAL A 198 -0.31 30.15 23.79
C VAL A 198 -1.43 31.08 24.36
N GLU A 199 -2.71 30.81 24.02
CA GLU A 199 -3.84 31.64 24.43
C GLU A 199 -4.13 31.72 25.96
N PRO A 200 -3.91 30.68 26.81
CA PRO A 200 -4.23 30.77 28.26
C PRO A 200 -3.36 31.75 29.04
N ALA A 201 -2.27 32.24 28.53
CA ALA A 201 -1.35 33.13 29.21
C ALA A 201 -1.79 34.61 29.18
N GLN A 202 -2.90 34.96 28.53
CA GLN A 202 -3.35 36.34 28.32
C GLN A 202 -4.70 36.65 28.98
N ALA A 203 -5.19 35.82 29.91
CA ALA A 203 -6.34 36.24 30.74
C ALA A 203 -5.93 37.44 31.57
N PRO A 204 -6.56 38.63 31.45
CA PRO A 204 -6.23 39.77 32.30
C PRO A 204 -6.53 39.42 33.75
N LEU A 205 -5.60 39.75 34.63
CA LEU A 205 -5.90 39.90 36.04
C LEU A 205 -6.91 41.04 36.12
N GLU A 206 -8.21 40.74 36.16
CA GLU A 206 -9.23 41.71 36.57
C GLU A 206 -8.98 42.00 38.03
N ASN A 207 -8.50 43.24 38.29
CA ASN A 207 -8.40 43.86 39.61
C ASN A 207 -9.77 44.28 40.12
#